data_938683a96853f2c1ff4f96c6bbb5a535
#
_entry.id   938683a96853f2c1ff4f96c6bbb5a535
#
_cell.length_a   1.000
_cell.length_b   1.000
_cell.length_c   1.000
_cell.angle_alpha   90.00
_cell.angle_beta   90.00
_cell.angle_gamma   90.00
#
_symmetry.space_group_name_H-M   'P 1'
#
loop_
_entity.id
_entity.type
_entity.pdbx_description
1 polymer ?
#
loop_
_entity_poly.entity_id
_entity_poly.type
_entity_poly.pdbx_seq_one_letter_code
_entity_poly.pdbx_strand_id
1 'polypeptide(L)'
;QAVLGPAHLGRMGTPPPDYIINEMKKAPKRNLPLTESIGNGLCRLNLDSIHNHLRGETIHTLFLATAEEHQGTLDELKEQLTLWKNNSIFSEEETTAELLKLEESNYAPVSHSQPYHSAYDPHYRLISERFIKYFPLLERIDQRLMHGEKTLLAIDGRCASGKTTLAALLSRIYACSVIHIDDFFL
;
A
#
# COMPACT_ATOMS: atom_id res chain seq x y z
N GLN A 1 -3.68 9.35 -6.65
CA GLN A 1 -3.13 8.27 -5.78
C GLN A 1 -1.60 8.26 -5.84
N ALA A 2 -1.01 8.21 -7.03
CA ALA A 2 0.44 8.13 -7.22
C ALA A 2 1.21 9.33 -6.62
N VAL A 3 0.63 10.51 -6.57
CA VAL A 3 1.27 11.71 -6.00
C VAL A 3 1.06 11.77 -4.48
N LEU A 4 -0.18 11.85 -4.03
CA LEU A 4 -0.51 12.06 -2.61
C LEU A 4 -0.43 10.79 -1.77
N GLY A 5 -0.40 9.62 -2.40
CA GLY A 5 -0.27 8.34 -1.73
C GLY A 5 -1.43 7.99 -0.78
N PRO A 6 -1.24 6.97 0.06
CA PRO A 6 -2.28 6.51 0.98
C PRO A 6 -2.55 7.46 2.15
N ALA A 7 -1.61 8.32 2.52
CA ALA A 7 -1.81 9.32 3.59
C ALA A 7 -2.93 10.31 3.26
N HIS A 8 -3.13 10.63 1.99
CA HIS A 8 -4.24 11.48 1.52
C HIS A 8 -5.60 10.82 1.78
N LEU A 9 -5.70 9.50 1.61
CA LEU A 9 -6.90 8.74 1.92
C LEU A 9 -7.15 8.64 3.42
N GLY A 10 -6.10 8.72 4.24
CA GLY A 10 -6.15 8.67 5.70
C GLY A 10 -6.69 9.93 6.40
N ARG A 11 -6.99 11.02 5.65
CA ARG A 11 -7.68 12.20 6.23
C ARG A 11 -9.05 11.87 6.84
N MET A 12 -9.62 10.72 6.47
CA MET A 12 -10.86 10.18 7.05
C MET A 12 -10.62 9.23 8.25
N GLY A 13 -9.41 9.18 8.78
CA GLY A 13 -8.99 8.25 9.83
C GLY A 13 -8.35 6.98 9.26
N THR A 14 -7.40 6.43 10.02
CA THR A 14 -6.76 5.16 9.67
C THR A 14 -7.78 4.03 9.79
N PRO A 15 -8.10 3.30 8.72
CA PRO A 15 -9.02 2.17 8.84
C PRO A 15 -8.43 1.12 9.80
N PRO A 16 -9.22 0.55 10.69
CA PRO A 16 -8.73 -0.52 11.56
C PRO A 16 -8.36 -1.77 10.75
N PRO A 17 -7.50 -2.67 11.27
CA PRO A 17 -7.13 -3.91 10.58
C PRO A 17 -8.35 -4.72 10.10
N ASP A 18 -9.40 -4.77 10.90
CA ASP A 18 -10.66 -5.48 10.58
C ASP A 18 -11.31 -5.02 9.29
N TYR A 19 -11.13 -3.76 8.92
CA TYR A 19 -11.66 -3.24 7.66
C TYR A 19 -11.01 -3.94 6.46
N ILE A 20 -9.69 -4.09 6.46
CA ILE A 20 -8.96 -4.79 5.39
C ILE A 20 -9.32 -6.27 5.39
N ILE A 21 -9.37 -6.92 6.57
CA ILE A 21 -9.73 -8.33 6.71
C ILE A 21 -11.13 -8.60 6.15
N ASN A 22 -12.10 -7.74 6.48
CA ASN A 22 -13.47 -7.87 6.00
C ASN A 22 -13.59 -7.61 4.49
N GLU A 23 -12.81 -6.70 3.95
CA GLU A 23 -12.76 -6.46 2.50
C GLU A 23 -12.14 -7.65 1.78
N MET A 24 -11.03 -8.20 2.26
CA MET A 24 -10.43 -9.41 1.71
C MET A 24 -11.41 -10.59 1.67
N LYS A 25 -12.27 -10.74 2.69
CA LYS A 25 -13.29 -11.81 2.72
C LYS A 25 -14.39 -11.61 1.68
N LYS A 26 -14.67 -10.36 1.31
CA LYS A 26 -15.73 -9.99 0.35
C LYS A 26 -15.19 -9.91 -1.07
N ALA A 27 -13.90 -9.62 -1.24
CA ALA A 27 -13.28 -9.48 -2.54
C ALA A 27 -13.45 -10.76 -3.37
N PRO A 28 -13.87 -10.65 -4.62
CA PRO A 28 -14.01 -11.81 -5.50
C PRO A 28 -12.63 -12.41 -5.78
N LYS A 29 -12.56 -13.73 -5.91
CA LYS A 29 -11.31 -14.40 -6.30
C LYS A 29 -11.11 -14.22 -7.80
N ARG A 30 -10.28 -13.26 -8.18
CA ARG A 30 -9.93 -12.98 -9.57
C ARG A 30 -8.46 -13.33 -9.84
N ASN A 31 -8.16 -13.71 -11.05
CA ASN A 31 -6.78 -13.93 -11.49
C ASN A 31 -6.19 -12.61 -12.02
N LEU A 32 -6.02 -11.63 -11.13
CA LEU A 32 -5.38 -10.36 -11.42
C LEU A 32 -3.89 -10.44 -11.05
N PRO A 33 -3.03 -9.58 -11.62
CA PRO A 33 -1.68 -9.40 -11.12
C PRO A 33 -1.72 -9.05 -9.62
N LEU A 34 -0.82 -9.67 -8.85
CA LEU A 34 -0.76 -9.41 -7.41
C LEU A 34 -0.55 -7.92 -7.10
N THR A 35 0.30 -7.28 -7.89
CA THR A 35 0.61 -5.85 -7.78
C THR A 35 0.56 -5.16 -9.14
N GLU A 36 0.16 -3.89 -9.13
CA GLU A 36 0.15 -3.01 -10.29
C GLU A 36 0.88 -1.71 -9.93
N SER A 37 1.99 -1.41 -10.60
CA SER A 37 2.72 -0.15 -10.40
C SER A 37 1.86 1.04 -10.85
N ILE A 38 1.85 2.09 -10.05
CA ILE A 38 1.15 3.34 -10.37
C ILE A 38 2.11 4.55 -10.43
N GLY A 39 3.41 4.30 -10.35
CA GLY A 39 4.44 5.33 -10.32
C GLY A 39 4.77 5.84 -8.92
N ASN A 40 5.77 6.69 -8.83
CA ASN A 40 6.29 7.27 -7.58
C ASN A 40 6.64 6.24 -6.49
N GLY A 41 7.10 5.04 -6.89
CA GLY A 41 7.43 3.96 -5.97
C GLY A 41 6.23 3.35 -5.25
N LEU A 42 5.03 3.56 -5.76
CA LEU A 42 3.77 3.01 -5.25
C LEU A 42 3.18 1.97 -6.19
N CYS A 43 2.53 0.98 -5.60
CA CYS A 43 1.71 0.02 -6.34
C CYS A 43 0.38 -0.24 -5.66
N ARG A 44 -0.58 -0.69 -6.44
CA ARG A 44 -1.82 -1.30 -5.97
C ARG A 44 -1.55 -2.75 -5.65
N LEU A 45 -1.83 -3.17 -4.43
CA LEU A 45 -1.86 -4.56 -4.02
C LEU A 45 -3.30 -5.06 -4.16
N ASN A 46 -3.53 -5.96 -5.12
CA ASN A 46 -4.87 -6.48 -5.42
C ASN A 46 -5.31 -7.50 -4.37
N LEU A 47 -6.34 -7.15 -3.60
CA LEU A 47 -6.88 -8.01 -2.55
C LEU A 47 -7.57 -9.25 -3.12
N ASP A 48 -8.07 -9.17 -4.36
CA ASP A 48 -8.69 -10.28 -5.10
C ASP A 48 -7.71 -11.44 -5.35
N SER A 49 -6.42 -11.13 -5.47
CA SER A 49 -5.36 -12.10 -5.79
C SER A 49 -4.55 -12.55 -4.57
N ILE A 50 -4.70 -11.88 -3.41
CA ILE A 50 -3.86 -12.13 -2.25
C ILE A 50 -4.43 -13.17 -1.28
N HIS A 51 -5.59 -13.75 -1.60
CA HIS A 51 -6.24 -14.74 -0.75
C HIS A 51 -5.26 -15.84 -0.30
N ASN A 52 -5.14 -16.03 1.01
CA ASN A 52 -4.27 -17.01 1.67
C ASN A 52 -2.76 -16.79 1.52
N HIS A 53 -2.32 -15.69 0.90
CA HIS A 53 -0.91 -15.35 0.78
C HIS A 53 -0.43 -14.51 1.96
N LEU A 54 -1.10 -13.40 2.24
CA LEU A 54 -0.78 -12.52 3.36
C LEU A 54 -1.98 -12.34 4.28
N ARG A 55 -1.68 -12.16 5.57
CA ARG A 55 -2.69 -11.82 6.57
C ARG A 55 -3.15 -10.37 6.39
N GLY A 56 -4.40 -10.08 6.72
CA GLY A 56 -4.93 -8.71 6.66
C GLY A 56 -4.18 -7.74 7.54
N GLU A 57 -3.68 -8.17 8.71
CA GLU A 57 -2.86 -7.38 9.61
C GLU A 57 -1.51 -7.03 8.98
N THR A 58 -0.90 -7.96 8.24
CA THR A 58 0.34 -7.72 7.50
C THR A 58 0.12 -6.64 6.43
N ILE A 59 -0.94 -6.76 5.64
CA ILE A 59 -1.31 -5.78 4.61
C ILE A 59 -1.59 -4.42 5.24
N HIS A 60 -2.33 -4.38 6.35
CA HIS A 60 -2.62 -3.16 7.08
C HIS A 60 -1.34 -2.45 7.53
N THR A 61 -0.38 -3.17 8.09
CA THR A 61 0.89 -2.59 8.54
C THR A 61 1.73 -2.08 7.37
N LEU A 62 1.76 -2.80 6.24
CA LEU A 62 2.44 -2.33 5.02
C LEU A 62 1.78 -1.06 4.46
N PHE A 63 0.45 -0.98 4.48
CA PHE A 63 -0.29 0.22 4.09
C PHE A 63 0.05 1.41 5.00
N LEU A 64 0.07 1.23 6.33
CA LEU A 64 0.44 2.27 7.28
C LEU A 64 1.89 2.73 7.10
N ALA A 65 2.81 1.79 6.95
CA ALA A 65 4.22 2.10 6.70
C ALA A 65 4.37 2.93 5.42
N THR A 66 3.61 2.58 4.37
CA THR A 66 3.60 3.37 3.14
C THR A 66 3.03 4.77 3.35
N ALA A 67 1.94 4.91 4.12
CA ALA A 67 1.30 6.20 4.38
C ALA A 67 2.20 7.16 5.18
N GLU A 68 3.03 6.62 6.07
CA GLU A 68 3.99 7.42 6.84
C GLU A 68 5.19 7.86 6.02
N GLU A 69 5.65 7.03 5.09
CA GLU A 69 6.85 7.26 4.31
C GLU A 69 6.61 8.07 3.04
N HIS A 70 5.45 7.88 2.41
CA HIS A 70 5.10 8.57 1.18
C HIS A 70 4.38 9.88 1.50
N GLN A 71 5.07 10.99 1.30
CA GLN A 71 4.57 12.33 1.56
C GLN A 71 4.59 13.15 0.27
N GLY A 72 3.59 12.93 -0.58
CA GLY A 72 3.37 13.79 -1.73
C GLY A 72 2.71 15.11 -1.32
N THR A 73 3.05 16.17 -2.04
CA THR A 73 2.57 17.53 -1.77
C THR A 73 1.43 17.94 -2.72
N LEU A 74 0.64 18.93 -2.30
CA LEU A 74 -0.39 19.51 -3.15
C LEU A 74 0.23 20.24 -4.36
N ASP A 75 1.42 20.79 -4.23
CA ASP A 75 2.08 21.48 -5.32
C ASP A 75 2.51 20.49 -6.40
N GLU A 76 3.09 19.34 -6.02
CA GLU A 76 3.37 18.25 -6.94
C GLU A 76 2.09 17.75 -7.64
N LEU A 77 0.97 17.65 -6.91
CA LEU A 77 -0.31 17.27 -7.52
C LEU A 77 -0.76 18.29 -8.56
N LYS A 78 -0.67 19.59 -8.25
CA LYS A 78 -1.06 20.68 -9.17
C LYS A 78 -0.19 20.68 -10.43
N GLU A 79 1.11 20.42 -10.30
CA GLU A 79 2.02 20.25 -11.44
C GLU A 79 1.55 19.11 -12.34
N GLN A 80 1.25 17.94 -11.75
CA GLN A 80 0.75 16.79 -12.52
C GLN A 80 -0.61 17.05 -13.17
N LEU A 81 -1.51 17.75 -12.49
CA LEU A 81 -2.79 18.15 -13.06
C LEU A 81 -2.64 19.13 -14.22
N THR A 82 -1.65 20.03 -14.15
CA THR A 82 -1.31 20.93 -15.24
C THR A 82 -0.80 20.15 -16.47
N LEU A 83 0.07 19.17 -16.25
CA LEU A 83 0.55 18.28 -17.32
C LEU A 83 -0.61 17.47 -17.92
N TRP A 84 -1.52 16.95 -17.08
CA TRP A 84 -2.71 16.26 -17.55
C TRP A 84 -3.60 17.16 -18.38
N LYS A 85 -3.87 18.40 -17.95
CA LYS A 85 -4.65 19.36 -18.72
C LYS A 85 -4.07 19.59 -20.11
N ASN A 86 -2.77 19.77 -20.20
CA ASN A 86 -2.08 20.06 -21.46
C ASN A 86 -2.02 18.86 -22.43
N ASN A 87 -2.19 17.64 -21.92
CA ASN A 87 -2.11 16.39 -22.69
C ASN A 87 -3.43 15.60 -22.65
N SER A 88 -4.52 16.22 -22.20
CA SER A 88 -5.82 15.56 -22.08
C SER A 88 -6.39 15.19 -23.46
N ILE A 89 -7.02 14.01 -23.50
CA ILE A 89 -7.84 13.58 -24.66
C ILE A 89 -9.26 14.13 -24.62
N PHE A 90 -9.65 14.73 -23.49
CA PHE A 90 -10.96 15.38 -23.29
C PHE A 90 -10.91 16.81 -23.79
N SER A 91 -12.08 17.41 -24.01
CA SER A 91 -12.17 18.83 -24.38
C SER A 91 -11.60 19.74 -23.29
N GLU A 92 -11.19 20.94 -23.67
CA GLU A 92 -10.69 21.94 -22.70
C GLU A 92 -11.79 22.32 -21.68
N GLU A 93 -13.04 22.36 -22.10
CA GLU A 93 -14.18 22.66 -21.24
C GLU A 93 -14.40 21.58 -20.18
N GLU A 94 -14.40 20.30 -20.59
CA GLU A 94 -14.54 19.17 -19.67
C GLU A 94 -13.37 19.09 -18.68
N THR A 95 -12.15 19.25 -19.19
CA THR A 95 -10.94 19.20 -18.37
C THR A 95 -10.93 20.34 -17.34
N THR A 96 -11.31 21.55 -17.75
CA THR A 96 -11.38 22.71 -16.85
C THR A 96 -12.46 22.53 -15.79
N ALA A 97 -13.62 22.00 -16.16
CA ALA A 97 -14.72 21.74 -15.23
C ALA A 97 -14.32 20.72 -14.15
N GLU A 98 -13.60 19.65 -14.51
CA GLU A 98 -13.12 18.68 -13.53
C GLU A 98 -12.03 19.24 -12.61
N LEU A 99 -11.13 20.08 -13.12
CA LEU A 99 -10.12 20.75 -12.29
C LEU A 99 -10.77 21.70 -11.28
N LEU A 100 -11.77 22.47 -11.67
CA LEU A 100 -12.52 23.35 -10.78
C LEU A 100 -13.20 22.55 -9.64
N LYS A 101 -13.82 21.42 -9.93
CA LYS A 101 -14.41 20.54 -8.90
C LYS A 101 -13.36 20.03 -7.90
N LEU A 102 -12.17 19.69 -8.38
CA LEU A 102 -11.06 19.27 -7.50
C LEU A 102 -10.60 20.42 -6.60
N GLU A 103 -10.49 21.63 -7.14
CA GLU A 103 -10.13 22.82 -6.37
C GLU A 103 -11.20 23.18 -5.33
N GLU A 104 -12.48 23.20 -5.71
CA GLU A 104 -13.60 23.46 -4.80
C GLU A 104 -13.67 22.45 -3.65
N SER A 105 -13.31 21.19 -3.90
CA SER A 105 -13.22 20.15 -2.88
C SER A 105 -11.93 20.23 -2.05
N ASN A 106 -11.08 21.23 -2.28
CA ASN A 106 -9.73 21.31 -1.70
C ASN A 106 -8.93 20.02 -1.91
N TYR A 107 -9.01 19.47 -3.13
CA TYR A 107 -8.35 18.23 -3.53
C TYR A 107 -8.66 17.03 -2.62
N ALA A 108 -9.88 16.96 -2.12
CA ALA A 108 -10.34 15.83 -1.30
C ALA A 108 -10.25 14.51 -2.09
N PRO A 109 -10.09 13.36 -1.41
CA PRO A 109 -10.11 12.06 -2.07
C PRO A 109 -11.37 11.87 -2.90
N VAL A 110 -11.20 11.51 -4.17
CA VAL A 110 -12.31 11.24 -5.08
C VAL A 110 -12.69 9.77 -5.00
N SER A 111 -13.95 9.48 -4.75
CA SER A 111 -14.49 8.13 -4.81
C SER A 111 -14.60 7.67 -6.26
N HIS A 112 -14.44 6.36 -6.48
CA HIS A 112 -14.77 5.78 -7.78
C HIS A 112 -16.25 6.02 -8.14
N SER A 113 -16.51 6.30 -9.40
CA SER A 113 -17.88 6.46 -9.88
C SER A 113 -18.67 5.15 -9.79
N GLN A 114 -20.02 5.26 -9.69
CA GLN A 114 -20.88 4.08 -9.67
C GLN A 114 -20.70 3.18 -10.92
N PRO A 115 -20.59 3.73 -12.15
CA PRO A 115 -20.28 2.91 -13.31
C PRO A 115 -18.96 2.17 -13.20
N TYR A 116 -17.91 2.79 -12.64
CA TYR A 116 -16.63 2.16 -12.43
C TYR A 116 -16.73 1.01 -11.41
N HIS A 117 -17.42 1.23 -10.27
CA HIS A 117 -17.66 0.18 -9.30
C HIS A 117 -18.45 -0.99 -9.89
N SER A 118 -19.49 -0.72 -10.70
CA SER A 118 -20.29 -1.76 -11.32
C SER A 118 -19.52 -2.58 -12.36
N ALA A 119 -18.56 -1.95 -13.05
CA ALA A 119 -17.78 -2.60 -14.08
C ALA A 119 -16.55 -3.36 -13.54
N TYR A 120 -15.86 -2.78 -12.56
CA TYR A 120 -14.56 -3.26 -12.11
C TYR A 120 -14.51 -3.76 -10.69
N ASP A 121 -15.44 -3.31 -9.81
CA ASP A 121 -15.51 -3.69 -8.38
C ASP A 121 -14.11 -3.79 -7.75
N PRO A 122 -13.36 -2.67 -7.68
CA PRO A 122 -11.94 -2.69 -7.36
C PRO A 122 -11.69 -2.92 -5.86
N HIS A 123 -10.86 -3.90 -5.55
CA HIS A 123 -10.41 -4.21 -4.21
C HIS A 123 -8.89 -4.18 -4.16
N TYR A 124 -8.29 -3.10 -3.69
CA TYR A 124 -6.84 -2.95 -3.58
C TYR A 124 -6.41 -2.07 -2.42
N ARG A 125 -5.12 -2.16 -2.05
CA ARG A 125 -4.46 -1.22 -1.14
C ARG A 125 -3.21 -0.66 -1.78
N LEU A 126 -2.91 0.60 -1.48
CA LEU A 126 -1.68 1.23 -1.91
C LEU A 126 -0.55 0.85 -0.95
N ILE A 127 0.51 0.32 -1.50
CA ILE A 127 1.74 0.01 -0.77
C ILE A 127 2.97 0.48 -1.53
N SER A 128 4.08 0.67 -0.82
CA SER A 128 5.36 0.97 -1.44
C SER A 128 5.88 -0.25 -2.20
N GLU A 129 6.32 -0.04 -3.45
CA GLU A 129 6.94 -1.09 -4.28
C GLU A 129 8.14 -1.76 -3.61
N ARG A 130 8.84 -1.04 -2.73
CA ARG A 130 9.98 -1.59 -2.00
C ARG A 130 9.64 -2.80 -1.13
N PHE A 131 8.35 -2.97 -0.75
CA PHE A 131 7.90 -4.10 0.04
C PHE A 131 7.69 -5.36 -0.77
N ILE A 132 7.48 -5.26 -2.09
CA ILE A 132 7.18 -6.40 -2.98
C ILE A 132 8.28 -7.48 -2.88
N LYS A 133 9.54 -7.06 -2.82
CA LYS A 133 10.68 -8.00 -2.70
C LYS A 133 10.64 -8.88 -1.45
N TYR A 134 9.90 -8.47 -0.42
CA TYR A 134 9.77 -9.22 0.82
C TYR A 134 8.54 -10.14 0.85
N PHE A 135 7.64 -10.06 -0.13
CA PHE A 135 6.41 -10.85 -0.15
C PHE A 135 6.63 -12.35 0.01
N PRO A 136 7.60 -12.99 -0.66
CA PRO A 136 7.83 -14.43 -0.44
C PRO A 136 8.20 -14.78 1.01
N LEU A 137 8.91 -13.88 1.70
CA LEU A 137 9.25 -14.05 3.12
C LEU A 137 8.01 -13.83 4.00
N LEU A 138 7.27 -12.73 3.77
CA LEU A 138 6.07 -12.40 4.55
C LEU A 138 5.00 -13.48 4.40
N GLU A 139 4.77 -13.97 3.19
CA GLU A 139 3.86 -15.07 2.92
C GLU A 139 4.23 -16.32 3.73
N ARG A 140 5.50 -16.69 3.75
CA ARG A 140 5.96 -17.86 4.50
C ARG A 140 5.79 -17.69 6.01
N ILE A 141 6.03 -16.49 6.53
CA ILE A 141 5.79 -16.19 7.95
C ILE A 141 4.30 -16.22 8.25
N ASP A 142 3.47 -15.56 7.44
CA ASP A 142 2.03 -15.49 7.64
C ASP A 142 1.38 -16.88 7.60
N GLN A 143 1.79 -17.75 6.67
CA GLN A 143 1.33 -19.14 6.61
C GLN A 143 1.63 -19.90 7.91
N ARG A 144 2.84 -19.79 8.45
CA ARG A 144 3.19 -20.43 9.74
C ARG A 144 2.34 -19.88 10.89
N LEU A 145 2.16 -18.55 10.94
CA LEU A 145 1.35 -17.92 11.98
C LEU A 145 -0.13 -18.32 11.90
N MET A 146 -0.67 -18.46 10.70
CA MET A 146 -2.04 -18.94 10.49
C MET A 146 -2.24 -20.39 10.97
N HIS A 147 -1.18 -21.20 10.96
CA HIS A 147 -1.19 -22.55 11.56
C HIS A 147 -0.88 -22.57 13.07
N GLY A 148 -0.74 -21.41 13.71
CA GLY A 148 -0.44 -21.30 15.14
C GLY A 148 1.02 -21.65 15.51
N GLU A 149 1.91 -21.65 14.53
CA GLU A 149 3.30 -22.03 14.75
C GLU A 149 4.12 -20.86 15.31
N LYS A 150 4.92 -21.14 16.34
CA LYS A 150 5.97 -20.22 16.79
C LYS A 150 7.06 -20.16 15.74
N THR A 151 7.46 -18.94 15.37
CA THR A 151 8.46 -18.72 14.32
C THR A 151 9.66 -17.97 14.87
N LEU A 152 10.85 -18.54 14.69
CA LEU A 152 12.13 -17.90 14.92
C LEU A 152 12.78 -17.65 13.56
N LEU A 153 13.12 -16.38 13.28
CA LEU A 153 13.77 -15.99 12.04
C LEU A 153 15.18 -15.49 12.33
N ALA A 154 16.18 -16.11 11.72
CA ALA A 154 17.54 -15.62 11.70
C ALA A 154 17.79 -14.80 10.42
N ILE A 155 18.36 -13.60 10.58
CA ILE A 155 18.72 -12.73 9.46
C ILE A 155 20.24 -12.64 9.43
N ASP A 156 20.85 -13.22 8.41
CA ASP A 156 22.30 -13.18 8.17
C ASP A 156 22.61 -12.45 6.86
N GLY A 157 23.84 -11.97 6.71
CA GLY A 157 24.32 -11.30 5.52
C GLY A 157 25.48 -10.34 5.78
N ARG A 158 26.09 -9.88 4.70
CA ARG A 158 27.24 -8.97 4.74
C ARG A 158 26.91 -7.64 5.42
N CYS A 159 27.93 -6.91 5.84
CA CYS A 159 27.78 -5.54 6.32
C CYS A 159 27.02 -4.68 5.28
N ALA A 160 26.20 -3.76 5.74
CA ALA A 160 25.36 -2.88 4.92
C ALA A 160 24.35 -3.58 3.98
N SER A 161 24.06 -4.89 4.17
CA SER A 161 23.10 -5.62 3.33
C SER A 161 21.61 -5.34 3.67
N GLY A 162 21.31 -4.46 4.62
CA GLY A 162 19.94 -4.11 5.01
C GLY A 162 19.31 -5.01 6.07
N LYS A 163 20.11 -5.82 6.80
CA LYS A 163 19.61 -6.70 7.90
C LYS A 163 18.79 -5.94 8.94
N THR A 164 19.33 -4.84 9.43
CA THR A 164 18.67 -4.00 10.46
C THR A 164 17.35 -3.40 9.93
N THR A 165 17.34 -2.96 8.67
CA THR A 165 16.13 -2.43 8.03
C THR A 165 15.05 -3.51 7.90
N LEU A 166 15.44 -4.73 7.50
CA LEU A 166 14.51 -5.86 7.41
C LEU A 166 14.01 -6.27 8.80
N ALA A 167 14.89 -6.35 9.80
CA ALA A 167 14.51 -6.67 11.18
C ALA A 167 13.51 -5.66 11.75
N ALA A 168 13.75 -4.36 11.53
CA ALA A 168 12.84 -3.30 11.95
C ALA A 168 11.46 -3.42 11.25
N LEU A 169 11.44 -3.70 9.95
CA LEU A 169 10.19 -3.93 9.22
C LEU A 169 9.42 -5.12 9.78
N LEU A 170 10.09 -6.25 10.00
CA LEU A 170 9.45 -7.45 10.55
C LEU A 170 8.95 -7.25 11.98
N SER A 171 9.74 -6.56 12.82
CA SER A 171 9.31 -6.19 14.18
C SER A 171 8.05 -5.35 14.16
N ARG A 172 7.95 -4.42 13.22
CA ARG A 172 6.76 -3.58 13.04
C ARG A 172 5.55 -4.38 12.57
N ILE A 173 5.72 -5.27 11.58
CA ILE A 173 4.61 -6.06 11.01
C ILE A 173 4.07 -7.07 12.04
N TYR A 174 4.96 -7.74 12.76
CA TYR A 174 4.61 -8.88 13.62
C TYR A 174 4.62 -8.56 15.11
N ALA A 175 4.92 -7.31 15.50
CA ALA A 175 5.11 -6.90 16.90
C ALA A 175 6.04 -7.85 17.66
N CYS A 176 7.10 -8.34 17.00
CA CYS A 176 8.04 -9.31 17.55
C CYS A 176 9.31 -8.63 18.11
N SER A 177 9.95 -9.30 19.05
CA SER A 177 11.25 -8.88 19.58
C SER A 177 12.35 -9.11 18.55
N VAL A 178 13.32 -8.19 18.51
CA VAL A 178 14.56 -8.31 17.74
C VAL A 178 15.72 -8.46 18.69
N ILE A 179 16.59 -9.44 18.44
CA ILE A 179 17.81 -9.67 19.20
C ILE A 179 18.98 -9.43 18.23
N HIS A 180 19.82 -8.46 18.55
CA HIS A 180 21.04 -8.19 17.80
C HIS A 180 22.18 -9.01 18.41
N ILE A 181 22.76 -9.92 17.63
CA ILE A 181 23.85 -10.79 18.15
C ILE A 181 25.06 -9.95 18.54
N ASP A 182 25.30 -8.84 17.85
CA ASP A 182 26.41 -7.92 18.15
C ASP A 182 26.34 -7.32 19.57
N ASP A 183 25.17 -7.26 20.18
CA ASP A 183 24.98 -6.78 21.55
C ASP A 183 25.58 -7.73 22.60
N PHE A 184 25.95 -8.94 22.22
CA PHE A 184 26.54 -9.95 23.11
C PHE A 184 28.06 -10.10 22.96
N PHE A 185 28.67 -9.38 22.00
CA PHE A 185 30.12 -9.31 21.86
C PHE A 185 30.66 -8.08 22.60
N LEU A 186 31.28 -8.32 23.75
CA LEU A 186 32.02 -7.33 24.55
C LEU A 186 33.45 -7.18 24.03
#